data_b55d2d56061a377bd737bd324cf0b07e
#
_entry.id   b55d2d56061a377bd737bd324cf0b07e
#
_cell.length_a   1.000
_cell.length_b   1.000
_cell.length_c   1.000
_cell.angle_alpha   90.00
_cell.angle_beta   90.00
_cell.angle_gamma   90.00
#
_symmetry.space_group_name_H-M   'P 1'
#
loop_
_entity.id
_entity.type
_entity.pdbx_description
1 polymer ?
#
loop_
_entity_poly.entity_id
_entity_poly.type
_entity_poly.pdbx_seq_one_letter_code
_entity_poly.pdbx_strand_id
1 'polypeptide(L)'
;MEAEQLVILGHWRREYKEDDNVGNCQMYEVILLNKENQPLHTVPLSYIAKGSNQATFSQDWQKFLGEITACHAITNGIAARPKDARFNALCVFEFEVKREQVGQKQKSFACRVVGHTVPTLENWTDFFVGYDQGLKKQIWEGLQPTMPLLTPGSKTEPLALPGTVEE
;
A
#
# COMPACT_ATOMS: atom_id res chain seq x y z
N MET A 1 -9.72 -20.33 -1.42
CA MET A 1 -9.73 -18.85 -1.38
C MET A 1 -9.03 -18.36 -2.62
N GLU A 2 -9.61 -17.43 -3.33
CA GLU A 2 -8.91 -16.80 -4.45
C GLU A 2 -7.90 -15.81 -3.89
N ALA A 3 -6.72 -15.77 -4.49
CA ALA A 3 -5.72 -14.77 -4.15
C ALA A 3 -6.15 -13.41 -4.69
N GLU A 4 -5.98 -12.38 -3.87
CA GLU A 4 -6.28 -11.01 -4.25
C GLU A 4 -5.03 -10.37 -4.85
N GLN A 5 -5.20 -9.68 -5.97
CA GLN A 5 -4.12 -8.98 -6.67
C GLN A 5 -4.38 -7.47 -6.67
N LEU A 6 -3.39 -6.70 -6.25
CA LEU A 6 -3.48 -5.24 -6.28
C LEU A 6 -2.12 -4.57 -6.47
N VAL A 7 -2.16 -3.32 -6.90
CA VAL A 7 -1.02 -2.39 -6.83
C VAL A 7 -1.29 -1.33 -5.78
N ILE A 8 -0.26 -0.89 -5.07
CA ILE A 8 -0.34 0.11 -4.01
C ILE A 8 0.21 1.43 -4.53
N LEU A 9 -0.65 2.44 -4.63
CA LEU A 9 -0.32 3.78 -5.11
C LEU A 9 0.27 4.68 -4.04
N GLY A 10 0.01 4.38 -2.78
CA GLY A 10 0.50 5.13 -1.64
C GLY A 10 0.00 4.55 -0.33
N HIS A 11 0.65 4.92 0.76
CA HIS A 11 0.24 4.51 2.09
C HIS A 11 0.61 5.57 3.12
N TRP A 12 -0.18 5.67 4.19
CA TRP A 12 0.07 6.59 5.30
C TRP A 12 -0.57 6.09 6.58
N ARG A 13 -0.09 6.55 7.71
CA ARG A 13 -0.71 6.29 9.01
C ARG A 13 -1.78 7.32 9.32
N ARG A 14 -2.87 6.87 9.93
CA ARG A 14 -3.94 7.70 10.43
C ARG A 14 -4.30 7.30 11.86
N GLU A 15 -4.45 8.30 12.73
CA GLU A 15 -5.05 8.11 14.03
C GLU A 15 -6.57 8.03 13.89
N TYR A 16 -7.20 7.13 14.61
CA TYR A 16 -8.66 7.04 14.70
C TYR A 16 -9.09 6.95 16.16
N LYS A 17 -10.27 7.45 16.43
CA LYS A 17 -10.93 7.33 17.73
C LYS A 17 -12.23 6.56 17.55
N GLU A 18 -12.38 5.47 18.26
CA GLU A 18 -13.57 4.64 18.27
C GLU A 18 -13.96 4.46 19.74
N ASP A 19 -15.09 5.02 20.13
CA ASP A 19 -15.48 5.21 21.53
C ASP A 19 -14.38 5.97 22.31
N ASP A 20 -13.91 5.44 23.42
CA ASP A 20 -12.83 6.05 24.23
C ASP A 20 -11.43 5.53 23.86
N ASN A 21 -11.34 4.69 22.83
CA ASN A 21 -10.09 4.12 22.37
C ASN A 21 -9.50 4.94 21.21
N VAL A 22 -8.25 5.36 21.38
CA VAL A 22 -7.45 5.98 20.32
C VAL A 22 -6.52 4.92 19.75
N GLY A 23 -6.51 4.76 18.45
CA GLY A 23 -5.67 3.79 17.75
C GLY A 23 -5.09 4.35 16.47
N ASN A 24 -4.14 3.61 15.90
CA ASN A 24 -3.56 3.92 14.60
C ASN A 24 -3.98 2.87 13.58
N CYS A 25 -4.27 3.31 12.37
CA CYS A 25 -4.48 2.45 11.23
C CYS A 25 -3.50 2.80 10.11
N GLN A 26 -3.26 1.85 9.24
CA GLN A 26 -2.54 2.06 7.99
C GLN A 26 -3.55 2.17 6.86
N MET A 27 -3.46 3.24 6.08
CA MET A 27 -4.27 3.44 4.89
C MET A 27 -3.43 3.19 3.65
N TYR A 28 -4.02 2.53 2.67
CA TYR A 28 -3.42 2.25 1.37
C TYR A 28 -4.37 2.70 0.27
N GLU A 29 -3.86 3.43 -0.71
CA GLU A 29 -4.54 3.64 -1.98
C GLU A 29 -4.15 2.54 -2.94
N VAL A 30 -5.14 1.81 -3.44
CA VAL A 30 -4.93 0.59 -4.21
C VAL A 30 -5.74 0.56 -5.49
N ILE A 31 -5.24 -0.15 -6.50
CA ILE A 31 -6.01 -0.58 -7.66
C ILE A 31 -6.04 -2.10 -7.65
N LEU A 32 -7.24 -2.68 -7.65
CA LEU A 32 -7.44 -4.12 -7.77
C LEU A 32 -7.24 -4.53 -9.24
N LEU A 33 -6.58 -5.66 -9.42
CA LEU A 33 -6.30 -6.24 -10.73
C LEU A 33 -6.98 -7.61 -10.87
N ASN A 34 -7.30 -7.99 -12.09
CA ASN A 34 -7.65 -9.36 -12.43
C ASN A 34 -6.39 -10.21 -12.67
N LYS A 35 -6.57 -11.50 -12.97
CA LYS A 35 -5.46 -12.45 -13.21
C LYS A 35 -4.59 -12.11 -14.43
N GLU A 36 -5.10 -11.30 -15.33
CA GLU A 36 -4.39 -10.79 -16.51
C GLU A 36 -3.74 -9.41 -16.25
N ASN A 37 -3.62 -8.99 -14.99
CA ASN A 37 -3.10 -7.69 -14.56
C ASN A 37 -3.86 -6.48 -15.14
N GLN A 38 -5.15 -6.65 -15.44
CA GLN A 38 -5.99 -5.56 -15.90
C GLN A 38 -6.74 -4.92 -14.71
N PRO A 39 -6.80 -3.57 -14.64
CA PRO A 39 -7.52 -2.90 -13.57
C PRO A 39 -9.01 -3.26 -13.58
N LEU A 40 -9.56 -3.58 -12.42
CA LEU A 40 -10.99 -3.83 -12.23
C LEU A 40 -11.80 -2.56 -12.06
N HIS A 41 -11.14 -1.42 -11.83
CA HIS A 41 -11.75 -0.11 -11.67
C HIS A 41 -10.76 1.00 -12.04
N THR A 42 -11.27 2.17 -12.35
CA THR A 42 -10.49 3.33 -12.80
C THR A 42 -10.09 4.28 -11.66
N VAL A 43 -10.90 4.31 -10.60
CA VAL A 43 -10.67 5.18 -9.43
C VAL A 43 -10.01 4.36 -8.33
N PRO A 44 -8.87 4.81 -7.75
CA PRO A 44 -8.24 4.12 -6.64
C PRO A 44 -9.19 3.91 -5.46
N LEU A 45 -9.04 2.79 -4.78
CA LEU A 45 -9.78 2.46 -3.57
C LEU A 45 -8.92 2.67 -2.34
N SER A 46 -9.52 3.19 -1.28
CA SER A 46 -8.85 3.30 0.02
C SER A 46 -9.04 2.02 0.82
N TYR A 47 -7.95 1.34 1.09
CA TYR A 47 -7.93 0.18 1.98
C TYR A 47 -7.42 0.57 3.36
N ILE A 48 -8.22 0.32 4.39
CA ILE A 48 -7.89 0.65 5.77
C ILE A 48 -7.54 -0.62 6.53
N ALA A 49 -6.28 -0.75 6.91
CA ALA A 49 -5.78 -1.88 7.70
C ALA A 49 -5.65 -1.50 9.17
N LYS A 50 -6.25 -2.30 10.05
CA LYS A 50 -6.26 -2.11 11.51
C LYS A 50 -5.83 -3.39 12.21
N GLY A 51 -5.22 -3.26 13.39
CA GLY A 51 -4.90 -4.37 14.29
C GLY A 51 -4.06 -5.46 13.63
N SER A 52 -4.46 -6.72 13.76
CA SER A 52 -3.74 -7.87 13.20
C SER A 52 -3.67 -7.85 11.67
N ASN A 53 -4.70 -7.33 11.00
CA ASN A 53 -4.68 -7.13 9.55
C ASN A 53 -3.59 -6.12 9.16
N GLN A 54 -3.49 -5.00 9.85
CA GLN A 54 -2.44 -4.01 9.59
C GLN A 54 -1.04 -4.60 9.70
N ALA A 55 -0.78 -5.34 10.78
CA ALA A 55 0.53 -5.93 11.05
C ALA A 55 0.90 -6.96 9.96
N THR A 56 0.00 -7.89 9.66
CA THR A 56 0.26 -8.97 8.71
C THR A 56 0.33 -8.47 7.27
N PHE A 57 -0.55 -7.55 6.86
CA PHE A 57 -0.52 -6.96 5.53
C PHE A 57 0.77 -6.17 5.29
N SER A 58 1.12 -5.28 6.21
CA SER A 58 2.33 -4.46 6.10
C SER A 58 3.60 -5.30 6.06
N GLN A 59 3.68 -6.32 6.91
CA GLN A 59 4.83 -7.22 6.99
C GLN A 59 5.01 -8.01 5.68
N ASP A 60 3.95 -8.63 5.17
CA ASP A 60 4.00 -9.40 3.93
C ASP A 60 4.29 -8.52 2.71
N TRP A 61 3.69 -7.33 2.66
CA TRP A 61 3.99 -6.39 1.58
C TRP A 61 5.45 -5.96 1.56
N GLN A 62 6.03 -5.63 2.70
CA GLN A 62 7.45 -5.28 2.80
C GLN A 62 8.36 -6.46 2.38
N LYS A 63 8.00 -7.66 2.78
CA LYS A 63 8.72 -8.88 2.38
C LYS A 63 8.66 -9.09 0.87
N PHE A 64 7.47 -8.99 0.29
CA PHE A 64 7.26 -9.08 -1.16
C PHE A 64 8.07 -8.01 -1.93
N LEU A 65 8.10 -6.75 -1.47
CA LEU A 65 8.89 -5.70 -2.09
C LEU A 65 10.40 -6.00 -2.08
N GLY A 66 10.89 -6.60 -1.01
CA GLY A 66 12.29 -7.08 -0.95
C GLY A 66 12.57 -8.17 -1.96
N GLU A 67 11.68 -9.14 -2.08
CA GLU A 67 11.81 -10.28 -2.99
C GLU A 67 11.78 -9.85 -4.46
N ILE A 68 10.80 -9.03 -4.85
CA ILE A 68 10.70 -8.55 -6.25
C ILE A 68 11.83 -7.59 -6.61
N THR A 69 12.29 -6.79 -5.68
CA THR A 69 13.45 -5.91 -5.88
C THR A 69 14.72 -6.72 -6.12
N ALA A 70 14.90 -7.83 -5.40
CA ALA A 70 16.02 -8.74 -5.61
C ALA A 70 15.96 -9.40 -7.00
N CYS A 71 14.79 -9.90 -7.42
CA CYS A 71 14.61 -10.47 -8.75
C CYS A 71 14.91 -9.46 -9.86
N HIS A 72 14.40 -8.24 -9.73
CA HIS A 72 14.68 -7.15 -10.67
C HIS A 72 16.18 -6.82 -10.74
N ALA A 73 16.85 -6.73 -9.59
CA ALA A 73 18.25 -6.43 -9.51
C ALA A 73 19.13 -7.50 -10.19
N ILE A 74 18.85 -8.77 -9.91
CA ILE A 74 19.58 -9.91 -10.50
C ILE A 74 19.39 -9.93 -12.02
N THR A 75 18.15 -9.80 -12.49
CA THR A 75 17.81 -9.81 -13.92
C THR A 75 18.53 -8.68 -14.68
N ASN A 76 18.65 -7.51 -14.07
CA ASN A 76 19.26 -6.33 -14.70
C ASN A 76 20.77 -6.16 -14.36
N GLY A 77 21.36 -7.06 -13.60
CA GLY A 77 22.78 -6.99 -13.21
C GLY A 77 23.13 -5.76 -12.38
N ILE A 78 22.22 -5.28 -11.55
CA ILE A 78 22.39 -4.10 -10.70
C ILE A 78 22.34 -4.49 -9.21
N ALA A 79 22.84 -3.62 -8.34
CA ALA A 79 22.76 -3.85 -6.90
C ALA A 79 21.31 -3.80 -6.41
N ALA A 80 20.93 -4.77 -5.56
CA ALA A 80 19.63 -4.77 -4.89
C ALA A 80 19.61 -3.64 -3.84
N ARG A 81 18.76 -2.66 -4.06
CA ARG A 81 18.54 -1.52 -3.15
C ARG A 81 17.04 -1.25 -3.04
N PRO A 82 16.57 -0.73 -1.90
CA PRO A 82 15.18 -0.28 -1.78
C PRO A 82 14.82 0.66 -2.92
N LYS A 83 13.65 0.44 -3.51
CA LYS A 83 13.12 1.22 -4.61
C LYS A 83 12.22 2.35 -4.10
N ASP A 84 11.98 3.33 -4.96
CA ASP A 84 11.06 4.43 -4.67
C ASP A 84 9.59 4.01 -4.79
N ALA A 85 8.70 4.92 -4.42
CA ALA A 85 7.25 4.68 -4.49
C ALA A 85 6.76 4.43 -5.92
N ARG A 86 7.42 4.98 -6.93
CA ARG A 86 7.06 4.80 -8.35
C ARG A 86 7.31 3.37 -8.81
N PHE A 87 8.43 2.79 -8.43
CA PHE A 87 8.72 1.38 -8.71
C PHE A 87 7.78 0.47 -7.93
N ASN A 88 7.61 0.73 -6.64
CA ASN A 88 6.77 -0.10 -5.77
C ASN A 88 5.30 -0.14 -6.24
N ALA A 89 4.78 0.97 -6.77
CA ALA A 89 3.44 1.05 -7.33
C ALA A 89 3.24 0.22 -8.61
N LEU A 90 4.31 -0.17 -9.29
CA LEU A 90 4.26 -1.06 -10.46
C LEU A 90 4.33 -2.54 -10.09
N CYS A 91 4.52 -2.87 -8.82
CA CYS A 91 4.56 -4.23 -8.34
C CYS A 91 3.14 -4.72 -8.01
N VAL A 92 2.79 -5.89 -8.53
CA VAL A 92 1.50 -6.54 -8.29
C VAL A 92 1.63 -7.43 -7.06
N PHE A 93 1.01 -7.02 -5.96
CA PHE A 93 0.99 -7.77 -4.72
C PHE A 93 -0.18 -8.75 -4.72
N GLU A 94 0.14 -10.03 -4.86
CA GLU A 94 -0.82 -11.13 -4.79
C GLU A 94 -0.71 -11.81 -3.43
N PHE A 95 -1.78 -11.75 -2.63
CA PHE A 95 -1.78 -12.23 -1.27
C PHE A 95 -3.05 -13.02 -0.92
N GLU A 96 -2.93 -13.84 0.10
CA GLU A 96 -4.04 -14.63 0.64
C GLU A 96 -4.46 -14.12 2.00
N VAL A 97 -5.76 -14.08 2.22
CA VAL A 97 -6.36 -13.69 3.52
C VAL A 97 -7.12 -14.83 4.14
N LYS A 98 -7.08 -14.89 5.46
CA LYS A 98 -7.85 -15.83 6.26
C LYS A 98 -8.64 -15.08 7.31
N ARG A 99 -9.90 -15.48 7.48
CA ARG A 99 -10.72 -15.04 8.60
C ARG A 99 -10.26 -15.74 9.87
N GLU A 100 -9.91 -14.99 10.89
CA GLU A 100 -9.46 -15.49 12.17
C GLU A 100 -10.22 -14.83 13.31
N GLN A 101 -10.51 -15.59 14.36
CA GLN A 101 -11.12 -15.06 15.56
C GLN A 101 -10.02 -14.52 16.48
N VAL A 102 -10.10 -13.24 16.83
CA VAL A 102 -9.10 -12.55 17.67
C VAL A 102 -9.77 -11.93 18.89
N GLY A 103 -9.00 -11.71 19.94
CA GLY A 103 -9.43 -11.09 21.20
C GLY A 103 -9.47 -12.07 22.36
N GLN A 104 -9.07 -11.60 23.54
CA GLN A 104 -9.07 -12.41 24.77
C GLN A 104 -10.39 -12.30 25.52
N LYS A 105 -10.90 -11.10 25.72
CA LYS A 105 -12.13 -10.85 26.48
C LYS A 105 -13.35 -10.77 25.58
N GLN A 106 -13.25 -10.08 24.47
CA GLN A 106 -14.29 -9.97 23.47
C GLN A 106 -13.75 -10.52 22.15
N LYS A 107 -14.34 -11.63 21.71
CA LYS A 107 -13.92 -12.28 20.46
C LYS A 107 -14.56 -11.57 19.27
N SER A 108 -13.75 -11.12 18.34
CA SER A 108 -14.17 -10.57 17.05
C SER A 108 -13.46 -11.30 15.92
N PHE A 109 -13.99 -11.13 14.70
CA PHE A 109 -13.32 -11.69 13.52
C PHE A 109 -12.44 -10.62 12.87
N ALA A 110 -11.24 -11.02 12.48
CA ALA A 110 -10.32 -10.20 11.70
C ALA A 110 -9.90 -10.95 10.43
N CYS A 111 -9.66 -10.20 9.36
CA CYS A 111 -8.93 -10.69 8.20
C CYS A 111 -7.44 -10.62 8.49
N ARG A 112 -6.75 -11.72 8.31
CA ARG A 112 -5.30 -11.80 8.46
C ARG A 112 -4.67 -12.21 7.15
N VAL A 113 -3.64 -11.51 6.71
CA VAL A 113 -2.82 -11.96 5.60
C VAL A 113 -1.99 -13.15 6.07
N VAL A 114 -2.11 -14.27 5.39
CA VAL A 114 -1.42 -15.52 5.75
C VAL A 114 -0.22 -15.79 4.87
N GLY A 115 -0.09 -15.10 3.77
CA GLY A 115 1.03 -15.22 2.85
C GLY A 115 0.81 -14.46 1.56
N HIS A 116 1.82 -14.44 0.73
CA HIS A 116 1.77 -13.86 -0.61
C HIS A 116 2.48 -14.79 -1.59
N THR A 117 2.19 -14.62 -2.88
CA THR A 117 2.91 -15.34 -3.92
C THR A 117 4.33 -14.80 -4.02
N VAL A 118 5.32 -15.68 -3.82
CA VAL A 118 6.74 -15.30 -3.83
C VAL A 118 7.22 -15.17 -5.27
N PRO A 119 7.69 -13.99 -5.71
CA PRO A 119 8.28 -13.84 -7.03
C PRO A 119 9.62 -14.59 -7.13
N THR A 120 9.82 -15.23 -8.26
CA THR A 120 11.07 -15.94 -8.60
C THR A 120 11.73 -15.28 -9.81
N LEU A 121 12.98 -15.65 -10.12
CA LEU A 121 13.67 -15.16 -11.32
C LEU A 121 12.94 -15.53 -12.63
N GLU A 122 12.13 -16.56 -12.61
CA GLU A 122 11.40 -17.05 -13.80
C GLU A 122 10.06 -16.31 -13.98
N ASN A 123 9.39 -15.90 -12.89
CA ASN A 123 8.02 -15.37 -12.95
C ASN A 123 7.83 -13.96 -12.36
N TRP A 124 8.87 -13.29 -11.87
CA TRP A 124 8.71 -11.99 -11.23
C TRP A 124 8.10 -10.93 -12.16
N THR A 125 8.25 -11.07 -13.48
CA THR A 125 7.66 -10.15 -14.46
C THR A 125 6.14 -10.23 -14.50
N ASP A 126 5.55 -11.34 -14.06
CA ASP A 126 4.10 -11.49 -13.93
C ASP A 126 3.53 -10.63 -12.80
N PHE A 127 4.38 -10.28 -11.83
CA PHE A 127 4.08 -9.41 -10.70
C PHE A 127 4.60 -7.98 -10.88
N PHE A 128 4.92 -7.58 -12.12
CA PHE A 128 5.45 -6.26 -12.42
C PHE A 128 4.84 -5.70 -13.71
N VAL A 129 4.05 -4.65 -13.57
CA VAL A 129 3.33 -4.03 -14.70
C VAL A 129 4.08 -2.88 -15.37
N GLY A 130 5.33 -2.67 -15.00
CA GLY A 130 6.15 -1.55 -15.50
C GLY A 130 6.51 -1.62 -16.99
N TYR A 131 6.34 -2.78 -17.61
CA TYR A 131 6.55 -2.97 -19.06
C TYR A 131 5.33 -2.63 -19.90
N ASP A 132 4.13 -2.58 -19.32
CA ASP A 132 2.92 -2.06 -19.95
C ASP A 132 2.89 -0.54 -19.82
N GLN A 133 3.19 0.17 -20.90
CA GLN A 133 3.30 1.62 -20.89
C GLN A 133 1.98 2.34 -20.60
N GLY A 134 0.85 1.78 -21.03
CA GLY A 134 -0.49 2.32 -20.77
C GLY A 134 -0.85 2.22 -19.29
N LEU A 135 -0.70 1.04 -18.71
CA LEU A 135 -0.98 0.78 -17.31
C LEU A 135 0.01 1.51 -16.39
N LYS A 136 1.29 1.54 -16.73
CA LYS A 136 2.32 2.30 -16.04
C LYS A 136 1.96 3.80 -15.95
N LYS A 137 1.54 4.39 -17.06
CA LYS A 137 1.12 5.79 -17.09
C LYS A 137 -0.09 6.02 -16.19
N GLN A 138 -1.12 5.18 -16.29
CA GLN A 138 -2.31 5.26 -15.45
C GLN A 138 -1.97 5.16 -13.96
N ILE A 139 -1.12 4.22 -13.57
CA ILE A 139 -0.68 4.03 -12.18
C ILE A 139 0.09 5.26 -11.70
N TRP A 140 1.04 5.76 -12.47
CA TRP A 140 1.85 6.91 -12.08
C TRP A 140 1.06 8.23 -12.00
N GLU A 141 0.04 8.41 -12.82
CA GLU A 141 -0.90 9.53 -12.71
C GLU A 141 -1.77 9.45 -11.45
N GLY A 142 -2.05 8.24 -10.96
CA GLY A 142 -2.80 7.98 -9.73
C GLY A 142 -1.94 7.99 -8.46
N LEU A 143 -0.61 8.11 -8.57
CA LEU A 143 0.28 8.14 -7.40
C LEU A 143 -0.06 9.29 -6.47
N GLN A 144 -0.29 8.95 -5.21
CA GLN A 144 -0.45 9.94 -4.16
C GLN A 144 0.93 10.49 -3.75
N PRO A 145 1.07 11.81 -3.56
CA PRO A 145 2.29 12.35 -3.00
C PRO A 145 2.52 11.70 -1.62
N THR A 146 3.75 11.25 -1.39
CA THR A 146 4.14 10.76 -0.07
C THR A 146 3.96 11.92 0.90
N MET A 147 2.92 11.87 1.73
CA MET A 147 2.78 12.86 2.79
C MET A 147 3.99 12.72 3.71
N PRO A 148 4.75 13.80 3.96
CA PRO A 148 5.80 13.76 4.96
C PRO A 148 5.14 13.32 6.26
N LEU A 149 5.80 12.38 6.97
CA LEU A 149 5.43 12.02 8.32
C LEU A 149 5.24 13.31 9.11
N LEU A 150 3.99 13.63 9.47
CA LEU A 150 3.72 14.72 10.38
C LEU A 150 4.39 14.35 11.71
N THR A 151 5.52 14.96 11.95
CA THR A 151 6.18 14.90 13.26
C THR A 151 5.18 15.41 14.29
N PRO A 152 4.89 14.67 15.36
CA PRO A 152 4.03 15.16 16.43
C PRO A 152 4.68 16.43 16.97
N GLY A 153 4.09 17.61 16.74
CA GLY A 153 4.58 18.87 17.26
C GLY A 153 4.74 20.04 16.29
N SER A 154 4.57 19.87 14.98
CA SER A 154 4.52 21.04 14.11
C SER A 154 3.13 21.70 14.23
N LYS A 155 3.04 22.74 15.05
CA LYS A 155 1.92 23.66 15.05
C LYS A 155 1.87 24.29 13.66
N THR A 156 0.83 23.99 12.91
CA THR A 156 0.49 24.75 11.72
C THR A 156 0.07 26.15 12.19
N GLU A 157 0.92 27.12 12.00
CA GLU A 157 0.48 28.53 12.15
C GLU A 157 -0.60 28.79 11.10
N PRO A 158 -1.75 29.35 11.50
CA PRO A 158 -2.77 29.73 10.53
C PRO A 158 -2.20 30.80 9.60
N LEU A 159 -2.26 30.58 8.30
CA LEU A 159 -1.98 31.57 7.27
C LEU A 159 -2.87 32.79 7.57
N ALA A 160 -2.26 33.88 7.96
CA ALA A 160 -2.93 35.15 8.07
C ALA A 160 -3.44 35.57 6.70
N LEU A 161 -4.75 35.74 6.58
CA LEU A 161 -5.37 36.36 5.42
C LEU A 161 -4.88 37.82 5.33
N PRO A 162 -4.52 38.31 4.13
CA PRO A 162 -4.16 39.71 3.96
C PRO A 162 -5.36 40.58 4.30
N GLY A 163 -5.15 41.49 5.23
CA GLY A 163 -6.15 42.41 5.70
C GLY A 163 -6.73 43.28 4.59
N THR A 164 -8.04 43.39 4.56
CA THR A 164 -8.79 44.42 3.84
C THR A 164 -8.35 45.78 4.37
N VAL A 165 -7.85 46.60 3.47
CA VAL A 165 -7.62 48.03 3.72
C VAL A 165 -9.00 48.69 3.69
N GLU A 166 -9.46 49.23 4.81
CA GLU A 166 -10.56 50.16 4.85
C GLU A 166 -10.00 51.58 4.68
N GLU A 167 -10.62 52.33 3.77
CA GLU A 167 -10.50 53.79 3.67
C GLU A 167 -11.22 54.46 4.85
#